data_0d053241684fbe5605e7767cd622bd48
#
_entry.id   0d053241684fbe5605e7767cd622bd48
#
_cell.length_a   1.000
_cell.length_b   1.000
_cell.length_c   1.000
_cell.angle_alpha   90.00
_cell.angle_beta   90.00
_cell.angle_gamma   90.00
#
_symmetry.space_group_name_H-M   'P 1'
#
loop_
_entity.id
_entity.type
_entity.pdbx_description
1 polymer ?
#
loop_
_entity_poly.entity_id
_entity_poly.type
_entity_poly.pdbx_seq_one_letter_code
_entity_poly.pdbx_strand_id
1 'polypeptide(L)'
;MAVSATAPDEKIREARLSPHVHGSPVNYILRHSLPLAALAFAMLAACGRYADFALPALAPAKDVTWQVSAVSTPLLTRGAPGAWDAVDVLNPSVVLWRGKYFNLYSGFDGHTWRTGLATSADGIEWSKLGAVLAPDPSTWEGDYIAANGSALPFHGRLFYWYQAARPPRIGLAQSSDGLAWRKLERPVLETGPRGSWDERGAADPYVVSFGDFLYMYYLGQDRAHRQMLGVARSRDGVAWAKLRGNPVLEPGGSGQFDERGVGEPAVWTAAGWYWMLYTGRDRHEQRRIGLARSRDGVRWEKIGAGAFFAGHDGWNRQVVCDPSVMERGGQARVWYGGGDVPRPDERIDGQIGLFTLTPEAAR
;
A
#
# COMPACT_ATOMS: atom_id res chain seq x y z
N MET A 1 -13.10 -54.88 31.41
CA MET A 1 -12.38 -55.15 32.67
C MET A 1 -12.08 -53.81 33.26
N ALA A 2 -12.79 -53.43 34.06
CA ALA A 2 -13.12 -52.91 35.34
C ALA A 2 -11.97 -52.99 36.35
N VAL A 3 -11.94 -51.98 37.18
CA VAL A 3 -11.61 -51.83 38.59
C VAL A 3 -10.73 -50.63 38.82
N SER A 4 -11.22 -49.50 39.32
CA SER A 4 -11.79 -49.11 40.61
C SER A 4 -10.74 -48.62 41.61
N ALA A 5 -10.87 -47.33 41.95
CA ALA A 5 -10.98 -46.70 43.28
C ALA A 5 -9.85 -46.83 44.30
N THR A 6 -9.44 -45.75 44.93
CA THR A 6 -9.91 -45.28 46.26
C THR A 6 -9.05 -44.10 46.77
N ALA A 7 -9.73 -43.10 47.32
CA ALA A 7 -9.22 -42.16 48.32
C ALA A 7 -9.27 -42.83 49.73
N PRO A 8 -8.56 -42.33 50.75
CA PRO A 8 -9.24 -41.57 51.78
C PRO A 8 -8.46 -40.48 52.55
N ASP A 9 -9.23 -39.55 53.08
CA ASP A 9 -9.47 -39.08 54.48
C ASP A 9 -8.41 -38.25 55.25
N GLU A 10 -8.85 -37.06 55.50
CA GLU A 10 -9.05 -36.33 56.78
C GLU A 10 -8.07 -36.50 57.96
N LYS A 11 -7.58 -35.41 58.51
CA LYS A 11 -7.69 -35.10 59.96
C LYS A 11 -7.46 -33.65 60.31
N ILE A 12 -8.48 -33.07 60.88
CA ILE A 12 -8.66 -31.86 61.64
C ILE A 12 -7.75 -31.89 62.91
N ARG A 13 -7.15 -30.76 63.32
CA ARG A 13 -6.92 -30.40 64.72
C ARG A 13 -6.95 -28.88 64.91
N GLU A 14 -7.95 -28.46 65.70
CA GLU A 14 -8.10 -27.16 66.38
C GLU A 14 -7.12 -27.05 67.57
N ALA A 15 -6.73 -25.80 67.88
CA ALA A 15 -6.53 -25.26 69.25
C ALA A 15 -6.14 -23.78 69.12
N ARG A 16 -6.93 -22.89 69.45
CA ARG A 16 -7.36 -22.10 70.59
C ARG A 16 -6.38 -21.03 71.11
N LEU A 17 -6.87 -19.75 70.98
CA LEU A 17 -6.94 -18.62 71.93
C LEU A 17 -5.67 -17.83 72.39
N SER A 18 -5.57 -16.60 71.83
CA SER A 18 -5.55 -15.23 72.44
C SER A 18 -4.70 -14.90 73.70
N PRO A 19 -4.34 -13.60 74.07
CA PRO A 19 -4.93 -12.32 73.67
C PRO A 19 -3.96 -11.09 73.56
N HIS A 20 -4.55 -10.00 72.98
CA HIS A 20 -4.32 -8.55 73.18
C HIS A 20 -2.92 -7.95 73.31
N VAL A 21 -2.60 -7.03 72.32
CA VAL A 21 -2.02 -5.70 72.59
C VAL A 21 -2.48 -4.70 71.56
N HIS A 22 -2.98 -3.54 72.02
CA HIS A 22 -3.42 -2.39 71.32
C HIS A 22 -2.32 -1.75 70.45
N GLY A 23 -2.59 -1.43 69.17
CA GLY A 23 -1.82 -0.56 68.35
C GLY A 23 -2.70 0.04 67.26
N SER A 24 -2.84 1.36 67.29
CA SER A 24 -3.69 2.17 66.39
C SER A 24 -3.41 1.97 64.93
N PRO A 25 -4.44 2.08 64.03
CA PRO A 25 -4.25 1.90 62.60
C PRO A 25 -3.71 3.18 61.95
N VAL A 26 -2.52 3.09 61.40
CA VAL A 26 -2.02 4.07 60.42
C VAL A 26 -2.56 3.64 59.04
N ASN A 27 -3.57 4.35 58.58
CA ASN A 27 -4.10 4.23 57.23
C ASN A 27 -3.04 4.65 56.21
N TYR A 28 -2.33 3.73 55.58
CA TYR A 28 -1.63 3.94 54.33
C TYR A 28 -2.61 3.75 53.16
N ILE A 29 -3.24 4.84 52.72
CA ILE A 29 -3.89 4.92 51.42
C ILE A 29 -2.76 5.00 50.41
N LEU A 30 -2.34 3.87 49.84
CA LEU A 30 -1.58 3.83 48.59
C LEU A 30 -2.50 4.29 47.45
N ARG A 31 -2.54 5.60 47.21
CA ARG A 31 -3.04 6.15 45.95
C ARG A 31 -2.05 5.73 44.86
N HIS A 32 -2.40 4.75 44.07
CA HIS A 32 -1.81 4.52 42.76
C HIS A 32 -2.17 5.70 41.85
N SER A 33 -1.39 6.78 41.95
CA SER A 33 -1.35 7.82 40.92
C SER A 33 -0.54 7.23 39.77
N LEU A 34 -1.22 6.62 38.80
CA LEU A 34 -0.68 6.43 37.46
C LEU A 34 -0.23 7.81 36.97
N PRO A 35 1.00 7.98 36.50
CA PRO A 35 1.49 9.31 36.17
C PRO A 35 0.70 9.83 34.98
N LEU A 36 0.01 10.97 35.17
CA LEU A 36 -0.60 11.78 34.10
C LEU A 36 0.37 12.03 32.92
N ALA A 37 1.67 11.97 33.16
CA ALA A 37 2.72 12.05 32.16
C ALA A 37 2.67 10.92 31.13
N ALA A 38 2.27 9.69 31.49
CA ALA A 38 2.16 8.59 30.54
C ALA A 38 0.96 8.75 29.58
N LEU A 39 -0.16 9.31 30.07
CA LEU A 39 -1.31 9.64 29.22
C LEU A 39 -1.00 10.84 28.29
N ALA A 40 -0.27 11.85 28.76
CA ALA A 40 0.15 12.98 27.93
C ALA A 40 1.15 12.55 26.83
N PHE A 41 2.05 11.61 27.10
CA PHE A 41 2.97 11.10 26.10
C PHE A 41 2.26 10.21 25.06
N ALA A 42 1.24 9.43 25.45
CA ALA A 42 0.40 8.65 24.53
C ALA A 42 -0.46 9.56 23.65
N MET A 43 -0.98 10.67 24.16
CA MET A 43 -1.74 11.65 23.36
C MET A 43 -0.83 12.45 22.42
N LEU A 44 0.38 12.81 22.80
CA LEU A 44 1.35 13.48 21.94
C LEU A 44 1.85 12.56 20.80
N ALA A 45 2.05 11.26 21.08
CA ALA A 45 2.39 10.27 20.06
C ALA A 45 1.23 10.00 19.08
N ALA A 46 -0.03 10.10 19.52
CA ALA A 46 -1.21 10.01 18.66
C ALA A 46 -1.40 11.26 17.79
N CYS A 47 -1.06 12.46 18.28
CA CYS A 47 -1.11 13.70 17.50
C CYS A 47 -0.10 13.72 16.33
N GLY A 48 1.04 13.02 16.45
CA GLY A 48 2.05 12.96 15.38
C GLY A 48 1.69 12.05 14.20
N ARG A 49 0.71 11.14 14.36
CA ARG A 49 0.28 10.19 13.31
C ARG A 49 -0.76 10.76 12.34
N TYR A 50 -1.38 11.89 12.65
CA TYR A 50 -2.41 12.55 11.83
C TYR A 50 -2.13 14.04 11.72
N ALA A 51 -2.31 14.60 10.53
CA ALA A 51 -2.12 16.02 10.27
C ALA A 51 -3.16 16.54 9.27
N ASP A 52 -3.39 17.83 9.27
CA ASP A 52 -4.09 18.54 8.22
C ASP A 52 -3.06 19.10 7.25
N PHE A 53 -3.21 18.82 5.97
CA PHE A 53 -2.34 19.32 4.91
C PHE A 53 -3.02 19.26 3.55
N ALA A 54 -2.45 20.02 2.62
CA ALA A 54 -2.63 19.87 1.19
C ALA A 54 -1.26 19.74 0.55
N LEU A 55 -1.20 19.32 -0.70
CA LEU A 55 0.02 19.33 -1.49
C LEU A 55 0.35 20.77 -1.92
N PRO A 56 1.59 21.08 -2.35
CA PRO A 56 1.98 22.41 -2.79
C PRO A 56 1.08 22.96 -3.90
N ALA A 57 0.83 24.25 -3.89
CA ALA A 57 0.08 24.89 -4.97
C ALA A 57 0.83 24.78 -6.30
N LEU A 58 0.10 24.40 -7.36
CA LEU A 58 0.61 24.33 -8.71
C LEU A 58 0.36 25.63 -9.48
N ALA A 59 1.02 25.78 -10.64
CA ALA A 59 0.72 26.83 -11.60
C ALA A 59 -0.79 26.86 -11.97
N PRO A 60 -1.32 27.94 -12.55
CA PRO A 60 -2.70 27.98 -13.02
C PRO A 60 -3.00 26.79 -13.92
N ALA A 61 -4.18 26.17 -13.69
CA ALA A 61 -4.59 24.99 -14.42
C ALA A 61 -4.93 25.33 -15.90
N LYS A 62 -4.58 24.43 -16.78
CA LYS A 62 -5.03 24.41 -18.17
C LYS A 62 -5.92 23.19 -18.37
N ASP A 63 -6.98 23.36 -19.15
CA ASP A 63 -7.80 22.22 -19.54
C ASP A 63 -7.08 21.40 -20.58
N VAL A 64 -6.88 20.12 -20.25
CA VAL A 64 -6.26 19.12 -21.11
C VAL A 64 -7.07 17.84 -21.09
N THR A 65 -7.09 17.15 -22.22
CA THR A 65 -7.51 15.77 -22.36
C THR A 65 -6.30 14.88 -22.59
N TRP A 66 -6.45 13.59 -22.42
CA TRP A 66 -5.34 12.64 -22.57
C TRP A 66 -5.64 11.69 -23.72
N GLN A 67 -4.74 11.66 -24.71
CA GLN A 67 -4.72 10.63 -25.74
C GLN A 67 -3.92 9.43 -25.22
N VAL A 68 -4.49 8.23 -25.35
CA VAL A 68 -3.89 6.97 -24.93
C VAL A 68 -3.33 6.23 -26.12
N SER A 69 -2.06 5.84 -26.07
CA SER A 69 -1.41 4.96 -27.05
C SER A 69 -0.82 3.76 -26.31
N ALA A 70 -1.39 2.57 -26.50
CA ALA A 70 -0.99 1.37 -25.77
C ALA A 70 -0.21 0.39 -26.65
N VAL A 71 0.76 -0.30 -26.02
CA VAL A 71 1.45 -1.44 -26.62
C VAL A 71 0.55 -2.67 -26.47
N SER A 72 0.34 -3.41 -27.56
CA SER A 72 -0.60 -4.53 -27.60
C SER A 72 -0.12 -5.80 -26.89
N THR A 73 1.19 -5.94 -26.71
CA THR A 73 1.82 -7.10 -26.06
C THR A 73 2.39 -6.72 -24.70
N PRO A 74 2.45 -7.67 -23.72
CA PRO A 74 3.09 -7.40 -22.45
C PRO A 74 4.60 -7.21 -22.64
N LEU A 75 5.19 -6.32 -21.81
CA LEU A 75 6.63 -6.03 -21.81
C LEU A 75 7.39 -6.90 -20.79
N LEU A 76 6.73 -7.31 -19.72
CA LEU A 76 7.30 -8.19 -18.71
C LEU A 76 6.30 -9.31 -18.41
N THR A 77 6.69 -10.54 -18.76
CA THR A 77 5.84 -11.73 -18.70
C THR A 77 6.17 -12.59 -17.48
N ARG A 78 5.30 -13.54 -17.18
CA ARG A 78 5.49 -14.55 -16.14
C ARG A 78 6.78 -15.36 -16.37
N GLY A 79 7.34 -15.91 -15.29
CA GLY A 79 8.47 -16.83 -15.34
C GLY A 79 8.06 -18.21 -15.87
N ALA A 80 9.05 -19.06 -16.12
CA ALA A 80 8.82 -20.47 -16.47
C ALA A 80 8.07 -21.20 -15.34
N PRO A 81 7.37 -22.31 -15.63
CA PRO A 81 6.73 -23.14 -14.61
C PRO A 81 7.70 -23.49 -13.47
N GLY A 82 7.29 -23.28 -12.22
CA GLY A 82 8.11 -23.48 -11.02
C GLY A 82 8.99 -22.29 -10.64
N ALA A 83 9.05 -21.22 -11.42
CA ALA A 83 9.72 -20.00 -11.04
C ALA A 83 8.91 -19.24 -9.96
N TRP A 84 9.59 -18.40 -9.19
CA TRP A 84 9.00 -17.62 -8.11
C TRP A 84 7.96 -16.56 -8.60
N ASP A 85 7.91 -16.28 -9.89
CA ASP A 85 7.00 -15.36 -10.57
C ASP A 85 6.23 -16.06 -11.72
N ALA A 86 6.00 -17.37 -11.60
CA ALA A 86 5.38 -18.19 -12.64
C ALA A 86 3.87 -17.99 -12.78
N VAL A 87 3.18 -17.53 -11.73
CA VAL A 87 1.71 -17.44 -11.71
C VAL A 87 1.24 -16.04 -12.09
N ASP A 88 1.77 -14.99 -11.44
CA ASP A 88 1.47 -13.61 -11.76
C ASP A 88 2.72 -12.72 -11.70
N VAL A 89 2.75 -11.71 -12.55
CA VAL A 89 3.71 -10.60 -12.58
C VAL A 89 2.92 -9.30 -12.66
N LEU A 90 2.93 -8.52 -11.56
CA LEU A 90 2.05 -7.35 -11.36
C LEU A 90 2.78 -6.19 -10.66
N ASN A 91 2.05 -5.12 -10.35
CA ASN A 91 2.48 -3.98 -9.53
C ASN A 91 3.85 -3.42 -9.97
N PRO A 92 4.00 -2.98 -11.23
CA PRO A 92 5.23 -2.35 -11.66
C PRO A 92 5.48 -1.09 -10.85
N SER A 93 6.71 -0.90 -10.39
CA SER A 93 7.19 0.35 -9.83
C SER A 93 8.44 0.79 -10.55
N VAL A 94 8.26 1.63 -11.55
CA VAL A 94 9.32 2.00 -12.49
C VAL A 94 9.92 3.34 -12.11
N VAL A 95 11.25 3.37 -11.98
CA VAL A 95 12.03 4.59 -11.75
C VAL A 95 13.21 4.67 -12.71
N LEU A 96 13.54 5.89 -13.14
CA LEU A 96 14.80 6.19 -13.82
C LEU A 96 15.82 6.68 -12.80
N TRP A 97 16.89 5.92 -12.61
CA TRP A 97 17.92 6.25 -11.64
C TRP A 97 19.31 5.98 -12.20
N ARG A 98 20.20 6.97 -12.10
CA ARG A 98 21.58 6.90 -12.63
C ARG A 98 21.64 6.47 -14.11
N GLY A 99 20.68 6.97 -14.91
CA GLY A 99 20.63 6.72 -16.35
C GLY A 99 20.07 5.36 -16.77
N LYS A 100 19.55 4.54 -15.83
CA LYS A 100 18.98 3.22 -16.08
C LYS A 100 17.57 3.11 -15.49
N TYR A 101 16.68 2.44 -16.18
CA TYR A 101 15.36 2.12 -15.64
C TYR A 101 15.44 0.90 -14.72
N PHE A 102 14.81 1.02 -13.57
CA PHE A 102 14.59 -0.05 -12.59
C PHE A 102 13.07 -0.26 -12.46
N ASN A 103 12.64 -1.50 -12.52
CA ASN A 103 11.26 -1.90 -12.23
C ASN A 103 11.29 -2.91 -11.07
N LEU A 104 10.78 -2.47 -9.92
CA LEU A 104 10.49 -3.36 -8.81
C LEU A 104 9.05 -3.84 -8.98
N TYR A 105 8.88 -5.11 -9.30
CA TYR A 105 7.57 -5.70 -9.63
C TYR A 105 7.21 -6.81 -8.66
N SER A 106 5.92 -7.11 -8.56
CA SER A 106 5.42 -8.22 -7.75
C SER A 106 5.38 -9.50 -8.56
N GLY A 107 5.98 -10.56 -8.05
CA GLY A 107 5.92 -11.91 -8.62
C GLY A 107 5.29 -12.90 -7.65
N PHE A 108 4.45 -13.80 -8.17
CA PHE A 108 3.72 -14.79 -7.41
C PHE A 108 4.01 -16.21 -7.92
N ASP A 109 4.32 -17.11 -6.99
CA ASP A 109 4.56 -18.53 -7.31
C ASP A 109 3.34 -19.45 -7.07
N GLY A 110 2.22 -18.85 -6.66
CA GLY A 110 1.02 -19.57 -6.22
C GLY A 110 0.87 -19.68 -4.71
N HIS A 111 1.86 -19.22 -3.95
CA HIS A 111 1.89 -19.28 -2.49
C HIS A 111 2.37 -17.97 -1.85
N THR A 112 3.39 -17.33 -2.41
CA THR A 112 4.07 -16.19 -1.82
C THR A 112 4.31 -15.10 -2.85
N TRP A 113 3.94 -13.86 -2.50
CA TRP A 113 4.27 -12.67 -3.27
C TRP A 113 5.65 -12.12 -2.87
N ARG A 114 6.52 -11.92 -3.84
CA ARG A 114 7.86 -11.36 -3.66
C ARG A 114 8.07 -10.15 -4.56
N THR A 115 8.97 -9.28 -4.17
CA THR A 115 9.41 -8.20 -5.06
C THR A 115 10.56 -8.70 -5.93
N GLY A 116 10.37 -8.61 -7.23
CA GLY A 116 11.38 -8.83 -8.24
C GLY A 116 12.00 -7.53 -8.72
N LEU A 117 13.15 -7.65 -9.34
CA LEU A 117 13.84 -6.57 -10.00
C LEU A 117 14.03 -6.88 -11.48
N ALA A 118 13.63 -5.94 -12.32
CA ALA A 118 14.00 -5.91 -13.73
C ALA A 118 14.65 -4.56 -14.07
N THR A 119 15.56 -4.54 -15.04
CA THR A 119 16.22 -3.34 -15.50
C THR A 119 16.12 -3.18 -17.01
N SER A 120 16.14 -1.93 -17.48
CA SER A 120 16.03 -1.58 -18.89
C SER A 120 16.86 -0.33 -19.22
N ALA A 121 17.26 -0.21 -20.47
CA ALA A 121 17.89 1.00 -20.99
C ALA A 121 16.84 2.03 -21.46
N ASP A 122 15.68 1.58 -21.90
CA ASP A 122 14.64 2.39 -22.57
C ASP A 122 13.27 2.35 -21.88
N GLY A 123 13.07 1.44 -20.89
CA GLY A 123 11.81 1.21 -20.19
C GLY A 123 10.82 0.35 -21.00
N ILE A 124 11.28 -0.28 -22.08
CA ILE A 124 10.48 -1.14 -22.97
C ILE A 124 11.02 -2.57 -22.92
N GLU A 125 12.31 -2.74 -23.21
CA GLU A 125 12.96 -4.04 -23.14
C GLU A 125 13.53 -4.29 -21.75
N TRP A 126 13.05 -5.33 -21.06
CA TRP A 126 13.36 -5.59 -19.67
C TRP A 126 14.18 -6.89 -19.47
N SER A 127 15.22 -6.77 -18.67
CA SER A 127 16.00 -7.92 -18.18
C SER A 127 15.65 -8.18 -16.72
N LYS A 128 15.04 -9.34 -16.42
CA LYS A 128 14.76 -9.80 -15.05
C LYS A 128 16.06 -10.19 -14.35
N LEU A 129 16.24 -9.71 -13.12
CA LEU A 129 17.40 -10.02 -12.27
C LEU A 129 17.06 -10.94 -11.09
N GLY A 130 15.78 -11.34 -10.94
CA GLY A 130 15.32 -12.21 -9.88
C GLY A 130 14.61 -11.48 -8.75
N ALA A 131 14.24 -12.24 -7.70
CA ALA A 131 13.60 -11.69 -6.50
C ALA A 131 14.65 -10.97 -5.63
N VAL A 132 14.30 -9.78 -5.15
CA VAL A 132 15.15 -8.94 -4.29
C VAL A 132 14.59 -8.77 -2.89
N LEU A 133 13.27 -8.93 -2.70
CA LEU A 133 12.62 -8.99 -1.38
C LEU A 133 11.67 -10.19 -1.31
N ALA A 134 11.69 -10.88 -0.18
CA ALA A 134 10.73 -11.91 0.19
C ALA A 134 10.23 -11.62 1.61
N PRO A 135 9.01 -12.03 2.00
CA PRO A 135 8.54 -11.87 3.37
C PRO A 135 9.41 -12.70 4.33
N ASP A 136 9.55 -12.21 5.56
CA ASP A 136 10.29 -12.89 6.62
C ASP A 136 9.32 -13.29 7.74
N PRO A 137 9.00 -14.60 7.88
CA PRO A 137 8.04 -15.09 8.87
C PRO A 137 8.49 -14.90 10.32
N SER A 138 9.77 -14.62 10.55
CA SER A 138 10.29 -14.34 11.89
C SER A 138 10.07 -12.89 12.35
N THR A 139 9.52 -12.06 11.46
CA THR A 139 9.26 -10.63 11.70
C THR A 139 7.77 -10.31 11.64
N TRP A 140 7.45 -9.00 11.67
CA TRP A 140 6.09 -8.49 11.51
C TRP A 140 5.47 -8.77 10.12
N GLU A 141 6.27 -9.14 9.12
CA GLU A 141 5.84 -9.31 7.73
C GLU A 141 4.99 -10.57 7.51
N GLY A 142 5.24 -11.62 8.31
CA GLY A 142 4.65 -12.94 8.05
C GLY A 142 5.28 -13.62 6.83
N ASP A 143 4.57 -14.55 6.22
CA ASP A 143 5.08 -15.48 5.19
C ASP A 143 4.48 -15.28 3.80
N TYR A 144 3.51 -14.39 3.65
CA TYR A 144 2.69 -14.32 2.43
C TYR A 144 3.18 -13.29 1.41
N ILE A 145 3.48 -12.05 1.84
CA ILE A 145 3.76 -10.94 0.92
C ILE A 145 4.85 -10.00 1.44
N ALA A 146 5.79 -9.66 0.56
CA ALA A 146 6.66 -8.48 0.64
C ALA A 146 6.80 -7.91 -0.77
N ALA A 147 5.78 -7.18 -1.23
CA ALA A 147 5.61 -6.75 -2.62
C ALA A 147 4.64 -5.56 -2.73
N ASN A 148 4.04 -5.33 -3.88
CA ASN A 148 3.04 -4.28 -4.13
C ASN A 148 3.50 -2.91 -3.63
N GLY A 149 4.62 -2.45 -4.15
CA GLY A 149 5.27 -1.27 -3.58
C GLY A 149 5.56 -0.16 -4.56
N SER A 150 6.13 0.89 -4.02
CA SER A 150 6.52 2.10 -4.75
C SER A 150 7.98 2.42 -4.52
N ALA A 151 8.75 2.50 -5.59
CA ALA A 151 10.15 2.93 -5.58
C ALA A 151 10.25 4.44 -5.81
N LEU A 152 11.21 5.07 -5.16
CA LEU A 152 11.55 6.46 -5.40
C LEU A 152 13.04 6.69 -5.12
N PRO A 153 13.77 7.41 -6.01
CA PRO A 153 15.10 7.94 -5.69
C PRO A 153 14.99 9.04 -4.63
N PHE A 154 15.63 8.84 -3.48
CA PHE A 154 15.60 9.80 -2.37
C PHE A 154 16.95 9.82 -1.64
N HIS A 155 17.51 11.02 -1.41
CA HIS A 155 18.82 11.20 -0.77
C HIS A 155 19.95 10.31 -1.32
N GLY A 156 20.03 10.20 -2.66
CA GLY A 156 21.09 9.44 -3.35
C GLY A 156 20.96 7.92 -3.31
N ARG A 157 19.86 7.41 -2.75
CA ARG A 157 19.53 5.98 -2.66
C ARG A 157 18.17 5.72 -3.32
N LEU A 158 17.85 4.45 -3.56
CA LEU A 158 16.50 3.99 -3.84
C LEU A 158 15.80 3.62 -2.54
N PHE A 159 14.61 4.15 -2.35
CA PHE A 159 13.65 3.75 -1.32
C PHE A 159 12.56 2.93 -2.00
N TYR A 160 12.09 1.88 -1.35
CA TYR A 160 10.97 1.07 -1.80
C TYR A 160 10.04 0.80 -0.62
N TRP A 161 8.88 1.44 -0.64
CA TRP A 161 7.80 1.17 0.31
C TRP A 161 7.00 0.01 -0.23
N TYR A 162 6.83 -1.04 0.57
CA TYR A 162 6.19 -2.30 0.15
C TYR A 162 5.13 -2.73 1.14
N GLN A 163 4.13 -3.44 0.63
CA GLN A 163 3.10 -4.09 1.43
C GLN A 163 3.64 -5.40 2.02
N ALA A 164 3.33 -5.63 3.30
CA ALA A 164 3.56 -6.90 3.98
C ALA A 164 2.52 -7.12 5.09
N ALA A 165 2.51 -8.31 5.68
CA ALA A 165 1.65 -8.74 6.78
C ALA A 165 0.16 -9.00 6.43
N ARG A 166 -0.54 -9.54 7.42
CA ARG A 166 -2.01 -9.71 7.45
C ARG A 166 -2.51 -9.35 8.86
N PRO A 167 -3.23 -8.25 9.05
CA PRO A 167 -3.66 -7.26 8.05
C PRO A 167 -2.46 -6.51 7.42
N PRO A 168 -2.62 -6.03 6.17
CA PRO A 168 -1.51 -5.41 5.47
C PRO A 168 -1.06 -4.10 6.12
N ARG A 169 0.26 -3.91 6.13
CA ARG A 169 0.99 -2.72 6.59
C ARG A 169 2.11 -2.42 5.60
N ILE A 170 2.64 -1.22 5.66
CA ILE A 170 3.66 -0.78 4.71
C ILE A 170 5.02 -0.77 5.40
N GLY A 171 5.97 -1.52 4.84
CA GLY A 171 7.39 -1.52 5.17
C GLY A 171 8.21 -0.59 4.31
N LEU A 172 9.49 -0.47 4.61
CA LEU A 172 10.47 0.26 3.81
C LEU A 172 11.73 -0.57 3.63
N ALA A 173 12.18 -0.71 2.40
CA ALA A 173 13.50 -1.19 2.05
C ALA A 173 14.31 -0.09 1.34
N GLN A 174 15.62 -0.10 1.51
CA GLN A 174 16.54 0.88 0.93
C GLN A 174 17.68 0.19 0.21
N SER A 175 18.14 0.80 -0.89
CA SER A 175 19.30 0.32 -1.64
C SER A 175 20.21 1.50 -2.06
N SER A 176 21.52 1.31 -2.03
CA SER A 176 22.52 2.26 -2.52
C SER A 176 22.94 2.00 -3.96
N ASP A 177 22.66 0.83 -4.50
CA ASP A 177 23.06 0.36 -5.83
C ASP A 177 21.88 -0.12 -6.71
N GLY A 178 20.67 -0.24 -6.12
CA GLY A 178 19.48 -0.78 -6.77
C GLY A 178 19.42 -2.30 -6.82
N LEU A 179 20.45 -3.00 -6.33
CA LEU A 179 20.59 -4.46 -6.41
C LEU A 179 20.45 -5.11 -5.03
N ALA A 180 21.20 -4.61 -4.04
CA ALA A 180 21.12 -5.09 -2.67
C ALA A 180 20.18 -4.20 -1.85
N TRP A 181 19.22 -4.83 -1.15
CA TRP A 181 18.16 -4.13 -0.42
C TRP A 181 18.20 -4.47 1.06
N ARG A 182 18.05 -3.45 1.91
CA ARG A 182 17.94 -3.59 3.36
C ARG A 182 16.58 -3.11 3.82
N LYS A 183 15.81 -3.98 4.44
CA LYS A 183 14.52 -3.68 5.06
C LYS A 183 14.70 -2.99 6.41
N LEU A 184 13.75 -2.13 6.78
CA LEU A 184 13.61 -1.65 8.14
C LEU A 184 12.93 -2.72 9.01
N GLU A 185 13.26 -2.74 10.30
CA GLU A 185 12.76 -3.74 11.25
C GLU A 185 11.26 -3.60 11.58
N ARG A 186 10.68 -2.42 11.33
CA ARG A 186 9.28 -2.12 11.67
C ARG A 186 8.56 -1.52 10.48
N PRO A 187 7.23 -1.69 10.40
CA PRO A 187 6.46 -1.00 9.39
C PRO A 187 6.54 0.51 9.58
N VAL A 188 6.50 1.25 8.46
CA VAL A 188 6.52 2.72 8.44
C VAL A 188 5.11 3.30 8.40
N LEU A 189 4.11 2.54 7.92
CA LEU A 189 2.70 2.90 7.99
C LEU A 189 1.87 1.73 8.51
N GLU A 190 1.22 1.95 9.63
CA GLU A 190 0.34 1.00 10.31
C GLU A 190 -1.11 1.18 9.85
N THR A 191 -1.96 0.18 10.14
CA THR A 191 -3.42 0.32 10.02
C THR A 191 -3.92 1.47 10.89
N GLY A 192 -5.11 1.95 10.62
CA GLY A 192 -5.79 2.92 11.47
C GLY A 192 -6.38 2.29 12.73
N PRO A 193 -6.86 3.11 13.68
CA PRO A 193 -7.53 2.63 14.88
C PRO A 193 -8.87 1.97 14.53
N ARG A 194 -9.41 1.24 15.51
CA ARG A 194 -10.72 0.60 15.36
C ARG A 194 -11.79 1.63 14.98
N GLY A 195 -12.57 1.32 13.93
CA GLY A 195 -13.61 2.18 13.39
C GLY A 195 -13.12 3.16 12.33
N SER A 196 -11.81 3.23 12.03
CA SER A 196 -11.31 4.03 10.92
C SER A 196 -11.52 3.32 9.57
N TRP A 197 -11.43 4.10 8.51
CA TRP A 197 -11.56 3.65 7.12
C TRP A 197 -10.45 2.69 6.66
N ASP A 198 -9.33 2.66 7.38
CA ASP A 198 -8.15 1.83 7.12
C ASP A 198 -7.80 0.90 8.28
N GLU A 199 -8.81 0.53 9.13
CA GLU A 199 -8.58 -0.34 10.28
C GLU A 199 -8.15 -1.78 9.90
N ARG A 200 -8.50 -2.23 8.69
CA ARG A 200 -8.26 -3.59 8.19
C ARG A 200 -7.07 -3.69 7.25
N GLY A 201 -6.46 -2.56 6.88
CA GLY A 201 -5.30 -2.61 6.02
C GLY A 201 -4.80 -1.24 5.62
N ALA A 202 -3.48 -1.15 5.42
CA ALA A 202 -2.78 -0.11 4.69
C ALA A 202 -1.89 -0.83 3.66
N ALA A 203 -2.21 -0.67 2.37
CA ALA A 203 -1.68 -1.46 1.27
C ALA A 203 -1.36 -0.59 0.04
N ASP A 204 -0.75 -1.16 -0.97
CA ASP A 204 -0.50 -0.60 -2.29
C ASP A 204 -0.01 0.86 -2.25
N PRO A 205 1.12 1.13 -1.59
CA PRO A 205 1.65 2.48 -1.49
C PRO A 205 2.10 3.01 -2.84
N TYR A 206 1.84 4.28 -3.12
CA TYR A 206 2.44 5.05 -4.20
C TYR A 206 3.03 6.34 -3.64
N VAL A 207 4.34 6.51 -3.75
CA VAL A 207 5.06 7.62 -3.12
C VAL A 207 5.57 8.59 -4.18
N VAL A 208 5.27 9.87 -3.96
CA VAL A 208 5.73 10.99 -4.78
C VAL A 208 6.39 12.05 -3.91
N SER A 209 7.29 12.82 -4.50
CA SER A 209 7.96 13.95 -3.83
C SER A 209 7.46 15.26 -4.42
N PHE A 210 6.91 16.14 -3.57
CA PHE A 210 6.52 17.49 -3.94
C PHE A 210 6.98 18.49 -2.87
N GLY A 211 7.77 19.48 -3.26
CA GLY A 211 8.40 20.41 -2.32
C GLY A 211 9.27 19.68 -1.30
N ASP A 212 9.10 19.99 -0.02
CA ASP A 212 9.90 19.42 1.08
C ASP A 212 9.35 18.10 1.63
N PHE A 213 8.33 17.54 1.02
CA PHE A 213 7.63 16.39 1.55
C PHE A 213 7.54 15.25 0.53
N LEU A 214 7.54 14.04 1.07
CA LEU A 214 7.04 12.84 0.42
C LEU A 214 5.55 12.68 0.76
N TYR A 215 4.76 12.28 -0.23
CA TYR A 215 3.35 11.97 -0.09
C TYR A 215 3.13 10.53 -0.53
N MET A 216 2.56 9.72 0.36
CA MET A 216 2.20 8.34 0.09
C MET A 216 0.68 8.25 -0.06
N TYR A 217 0.22 7.98 -1.26
CA TYR A 217 -1.14 7.53 -1.48
C TYR A 217 -1.18 6.03 -1.24
N TYR A 218 -2.22 5.55 -0.57
CA TYR A 218 -2.29 4.15 -0.19
C TYR A 218 -3.73 3.65 -0.14
N LEU A 219 -3.90 2.36 -0.36
CA LEU A 219 -5.17 1.68 -0.19
C LEU A 219 -5.42 1.45 1.30
N GLY A 220 -6.60 1.85 1.77
CA GLY A 220 -7.13 1.49 3.08
C GLY A 220 -8.36 0.61 2.95
N GLN A 221 -8.58 -0.26 3.93
CA GLN A 221 -9.75 -1.12 3.99
C GLN A 221 -10.45 -0.97 5.34
N ASP A 222 -11.75 -0.72 5.32
CA ASP A 222 -12.57 -0.63 6.52
C ASP A 222 -13.09 -2.00 6.97
N ARG A 223 -13.85 -2.01 8.06
CA ARG A 223 -14.45 -3.21 8.62
C ARG A 223 -15.44 -3.90 7.67
N ALA A 224 -16.09 -3.17 6.80
CA ALA A 224 -17.01 -3.68 5.79
C ALA A 224 -16.27 -4.14 4.51
N HIS A 225 -14.93 -4.19 4.54
CA HIS A 225 -14.07 -4.53 3.41
C HIS A 225 -14.18 -3.57 2.21
N ARG A 226 -14.64 -2.33 2.45
CA ARG A 226 -14.61 -1.30 1.41
C ARG A 226 -13.18 -0.82 1.23
N GLN A 227 -12.73 -0.81 0.00
CA GLN A 227 -11.40 -0.35 -0.40
C GLN A 227 -11.49 1.10 -0.88
N MET A 228 -10.67 1.97 -0.27
CA MET A 228 -10.64 3.41 -0.52
C MET A 228 -9.19 3.88 -0.54
N LEU A 229 -8.95 5.07 -1.10
CA LEU A 229 -7.61 5.66 -1.11
C LEU A 229 -7.48 6.77 -0.09
N GLY A 230 -6.34 6.80 0.58
CA GLY A 230 -5.94 7.88 1.45
C GLY A 230 -4.55 8.41 1.14
N VAL A 231 -4.14 9.43 1.86
CA VAL A 231 -2.81 10.02 1.73
C VAL A 231 -2.16 10.26 3.08
N ALA A 232 -0.86 10.03 3.14
CA ALA A 232 0.01 10.40 4.26
C ALA A 232 1.20 11.20 3.76
N ARG A 233 1.80 12.04 4.62
CA ARG A 233 3.01 12.79 4.27
C ARG A 233 4.16 12.50 5.23
N SER A 234 5.38 12.63 4.73
CA SER A 234 6.63 12.44 5.47
C SER A 234 7.71 13.38 4.98
N ARG A 235 8.73 13.67 5.81
CA ARG A 235 9.95 14.36 5.38
C ARG A 235 11.11 13.40 5.11
N ASP A 236 11.08 12.23 5.71
CA ASP A 236 12.18 11.25 5.73
C ASP A 236 11.83 9.89 5.11
N GLY A 237 10.54 9.69 4.76
CA GLY A 237 10.03 8.43 4.23
C GLY A 237 9.85 7.33 5.28
N VAL A 238 10.09 7.63 6.56
CA VAL A 238 9.99 6.69 7.70
C VAL A 238 8.85 7.09 8.63
N ALA A 239 8.82 8.34 9.07
CA ALA A 239 7.77 8.87 9.92
C ALA A 239 6.66 9.50 9.07
N TRP A 240 5.48 8.89 9.07
CA TRP A 240 4.34 9.30 8.25
C TRP A 240 3.19 9.85 9.09
N ALA A 241 2.63 10.96 8.66
CA ALA A 241 1.40 11.53 9.21
C ALA A 241 0.26 11.35 8.19
N LYS A 242 -0.76 10.58 8.54
CA LYS A 242 -1.99 10.41 7.74
C LYS A 242 -2.79 11.71 7.70
N LEU A 243 -3.40 12.02 6.56
CA LEU A 243 -4.34 13.14 6.49
C LEU A 243 -5.57 12.85 7.37
N ARG A 244 -5.99 13.82 8.20
CA ARG A 244 -7.21 13.67 9.03
C ARG A 244 -8.48 13.52 8.20
N GLY A 245 -8.52 14.15 7.04
CA GLY A 245 -9.64 14.11 6.10
C GLY A 245 -9.68 12.87 5.20
N ASN A 246 -8.84 11.84 5.44
CA ASN A 246 -8.94 10.58 4.69
C ASN A 246 -10.29 9.88 4.91
N PRO A 247 -10.79 9.10 3.91
CA PRO A 247 -10.21 8.83 2.60
C PRO A 247 -10.32 10.02 1.64
N VAL A 248 -9.43 10.07 0.62
CA VAL A 248 -9.41 11.11 -0.42
C VAL A 248 -10.08 10.68 -1.72
N LEU A 249 -10.27 9.38 -1.94
CA LEU A 249 -11.02 8.81 -3.06
C LEU A 249 -11.80 7.58 -2.58
N GLU A 250 -13.09 7.55 -2.90
CA GLU A 250 -14.02 6.48 -2.54
C GLU A 250 -14.53 5.74 -3.78
N PRO A 251 -15.08 4.51 -3.63
CA PRO A 251 -15.74 3.79 -4.71
C PRO A 251 -16.87 4.59 -5.36
N GLY A 252 -17.19 4.22 -6.57
CA GLY A 252 -18.35 4.75 -7.29
C GLY A 252 -19.67 4.13 -6.84
N GLY A 253 -20.76 4.63 -7.43
CA GLY A 253 -22.09 4.08 -7.20
C GLY A 253 -22.31 2.72 -7.87
N SER A 254 -23.43 2.08 -7.53
CA SER A 254 -23.80 0.78 -8.11
C SER A 254 -23.84 0.82 -9.65
N GLY A 255 -23.22 -0.18 -10.27
CA GLY A 255 -23.11 -0.31 -11.73
C GLY A 255 -21.92 0.43 -12.34
N GLN A 256 -21.14 1.17 -11.54
CA GLN A 256 -19.88 1.77 -12.00
C GLN A 256 -18.74 0.75 -11.95
N PHE A 257 -17.71 0.98 -12.77
CA PHE A 257 -16.56 0.07 -12.90
C PHE A 257 -15.74 -0.07 -11.60
N ASP A 258 -15.93 0.85 -10.66
CA ASP A 258 -15.23 0.93 -9.39
C ASP A 258 -16.17 0.79 -8.17
N GLU A 259 -17.36 0.20 -8.36
CA GLU A 259 -18.40 0.09 -7.32
C GLU A 259 -17.99 -0.74 -6.09
N ARG A 260 -17.04 -1.66 -6.24
CA ARG A 260 -16.57 -2.55 -5.16
C ARG A 260 -15.35 -2.03 -4.43
N GLY A 261 -14.57 -1.17 -5.08
CA GLY A 261 -13.37 -0.62 -4.47
C GLY A 261 -12.53 0.17 -5.43
N VAL A 262 -11.70 1.04 -4.85
CA VAL A 262 -10.63 1.75 -5.53
C VAL A 262 -9.31 1.44 -4.86
N GLY A 263 -8.24 1.27 -5.63
CA GLY A 263 -6.90 0.90 -5.14
C GLY A 263 -5.79 1.37 -6.08
N GLU A 264 -4.57 1.01 -5.72
CA GLU A 264 -3.39 1.06 -6.59
C GLU A 264 -3.24 2.43 -7.27
N PRO A 265 -3.09 3.52 -6.49
CA PRO A 265 -3.00 4.87 -7.04
C PRO A 265 -1.66 5.12 -7.71
N ALA A 266 -1.63 5.97 -8.75
CA ALA A 266 -0.42 6.53 -9.31
C ALA A 266 -0.62 8.03 -9.58
N VAL A 267 0.21 8.88 -8.98
CA VAL A 267 0.01 10.33 -8.97
C VAL A 267 1.14 11.06 -9.66
N TRP A 268 0.82 12.03 -10.51
CA TRP A 268 1.79 12.93 -11.16
C TRP A 268 1.20 14.33 -11.32
N THR A 269 2.00 15.27 -11.85
CA THR A 269 1.55 16.63 -12.16
C THR A 269 1.66 16.91 -13.64
N ALA A 270 0.64 17.54 -14.23
CA ALA A 270 0.68 18.07 -15.58
C ALA A 270 -0.34 19.21 -15.73
N ALA A 271 -0.01 20.20 -16.56
CA ALA A 271 -0.91 21.31 -16.91
C ALA A 271 -1.52 22.04 -15.69
N GLY A 272 -0.81 22.12 -14.58
CA GLY A 272 -1.26 22.77 -13.34
C GLY A 272 -2.28 21.97 -12.53
N TRP A 273 -2.41 20.67 -12.79
CA TRP A 273 -3.22 19.74 -12.03
C TRP A 273 -2.33 18.64 -11.40
N TYR A 274 -2.77 18.13 -10.26
CA TYR A 274 -2.45 16.78 -9.81
C TYR A 274 -3.38 15.80 -10.51
N TRP A 275 -2.83 14.77 -11.11
CA TRP A 275 -3.53 13.69 -11.78
C TRP A 275 -3.31 12.39 -11.01
N MET A 276 -4.33 11.54 -11.01
CA MET A 276 -4.25 10.20 -10.43
C MET A 276 -4.86 9.19 -11.40
N LEU A 277 -4.08 8.18 -11.74
CA LEU A 277 -4.63 6.91 -12.19
C LEU A 277 -4.89 6.05 -10.97
N TYR A 278 -6.00 5.33 -10.97
CA TYR A 278 -6.36 4.40 -9.90
C TYR A 278 -7.03 3.17 -10.49
N THR A 279 -6.91 2.02 -9.83
CA THR A 279 -7.64 0.83 -10.20
C THR A 279 -9.03 0.86 -9.58
N GLY A 280 -10.06 0.69 -10.40
CA GLY A 280 -11.42 0.43 -9.97
C GLY A 280 -11.76 -1.05 -10.15
N ARG A 281 -12.54 -1.62 -9.23
CA ARG A 281 -13.01 -3.00 -9.24
C ARG A 281 -14.53 -3.06 -9.20
N ASP A 282 -15.13 -3.82 -10.10
CA ASP A 282 -16.57 -4.04 -10.13
C ASP A 282 -16.98 -5.33 -9.38
N ARG A 283 -18.28 -5.64 -9.38
CA ARG A 283 -18.85 -6.84 -8.74
C ARG A 283 -18.45 -8.16 -9.39
N HIS A 284 -17.91 -8.14 -10.59
CA HIS A 284 -17.46 -9.30 -11.35
C HIS A 284 -15.95 -9.51 -11.28
N GLU A 285 -15.27 -8.78 -10.37
CA GLU A 285 -13.81 -8.76 -10.21
C GLU A 285 -13.07 -8.28 -11.46
N GLN A 286 -13.75 -7.60 -12.38
CA GLN A 286 -13.09 -6.89 -13.47
C GLN A 286 -12.41 -5.65 -12.91
N ARG A 287 -11.18 -5.43 -13.32
CA ARG A 287 -10.42 -4.26 -12.94
C ARG A 287 -10.16 -3.36 -14.13
N ARG A 288 -10.30 -2.07 -13.93
CA ARG A 288 -10.09 -1.05 -14.93
C ARG A 288 -9.40 0.15 -14.31
N ILE A 289 -8.62 0.87 -15.10
CA ILE A 289 -7.96 2.09 -14.63
C ILE A 289 -8.90 3.27 -14.84
N GLY A 290 -9.14 4.00 -13.75
CA GLY A 290 -9.83 5.29 -13.73
C GLY A 290 -8.85 6.45 -13.72
N LEU A 291 -9.36 7.65 -14.02
CA LEU A 291 -8.61 8.89 -13.98
C LEU A 291 -9.31 9.88 -13.04
N ALA A 292 -8.51 10.56 -12.21
CA ALA A 292 -8.99 11.66 -11.38
C ALA A 292 -8.00 12.83 -11.42
N ARG A 293 -8.48 14.05 -11.09
CA ARG A 293 -7.65 15.25 -10.97
C ARG A 293 -7.92 15.99 -9.68
N SER A 294 -6.96 16.79 -9.25
CA SER A 294 -7.06 17.62 -8.05
C SER A 294 -6.25 18.91 -8.17
N ARG A 295 -6.66 19.95 -7.45
CA ARG A 295 -5.89 21.19 -7.32
C ARG A 295 -4.97 21.21 -6.10
N ASP A 296 -5.26 20.40 -5.10
CA ASP A 296 -4.62 20.39 -3.79
C ASP A 296 -4.05 19.00 -3.39
N GLY A 297 -4.24 17.99 -4.26
CA GLY A 297 -3.78 16.62 -4.02
C GLY A 297 -4.53 15.85 -2.93
N VAL A 298 -5.58 16.44 -2.35
CA VAL A 298 -6.37 15.80 -1.28
C VAL A 298 -7.87 15.74 -1.58
N ARG A 299 -8.37 16.61 -2.46
CA ARG A 299 -9.74 16.58 -2.99
C ARG A 299 -9.70 16.20 -4.45
N TRP A 300 -10.22 15.04 -4.77
CA TRP A 300 -10.12 14.46 -6.10
C TRP A 300 -11.46 14.45 -6.82
N GLU A 301 -11.44 14.83 -8.07
CA GLU A 301 -12.55 14.76 -9.02
C GLU A 301 -12.29 13.62 -9.99
N LYS A 302 -13.14 12.59 -10.02
CA LYS A 302 -13.11 11.52 -11.02
C LYS A 302 -13.47 12.07 -12.40
N ILE A 303 -12.71 11.70 -13.41
CA ILE A 303 -12.93 12.16 -14.79
C ILE A 303 -13.67 11.09 -15.56
N GLY A 304 -14.88 11.46 -16.04
CA GLY A 304 -15.76 10.54 -16.77
C GLY A 304 -16.55 9.60 -15.85
N ALA A 305 -17.61 9.02 -16.40
CA ALA A 305 -18.47 8.07 -15.69
C ALA A 305 -18.01 6.62 -15.83
N GLY A 306 -17.05 6.33 -16.70
CA GLY A 306 -16.51 5.01 -16.98
C GLY A 306 -15.02 4.91 -16.76
N ALA A 307 -14.48 3.74 -17.05
CA ALA A 307 -13.04 3.51 -17.00
C ALA A 307 -12.32 4.41 -18.03
N PHE A 308 -11.17 4.94 -17.62
CA PHE A 308 -10.27 5.69 -18.49
C PHE A 308 -9.48 4.75 -19.43
N PHE A 309 -9.03 3.61 -18.89
CA PHE A 309 -8.35 2.57 -19.66
C PHE A 309 -8.87 1.18 -19.26
N ALA A 310 -9.39 0.45 -20.23
CA ALA A 310 -10.05 -0.84 -20.03
C ALA A 310 -9.25 -2.05 -20.55
N GLY A 311 -8.03 -1.81 -21.04
CA GLY A 311 -7.24 -2.84 -21.71
C GLY A 311 -7.65 -3.06 -23.16
N HIS A 312 -7.18 -4.16 -23.72
CA HIS A 312 -7.45 -4.59 -25.09
C HIS A 312 -8.01 -6.02 -25.08
N ASP A 313 -8.44 -6.49 -26.22
CA ASP A 313 -8.72 -7.90 -26.41
C ASP A 313 -7.41 -8.71 -26.27
N GLY A 314 -7.47 -9.82 -25.54
CA GLY A 314 -6.32 -10.69 -25.33
C GLY A 314 -5.87 -10.74 -23.86
N TRP A 315 -4.57 -10.59 -23.62
CA TRP A 315 -3.92 -10.88 -22.34
C TRP A 315 -4.37 -9.99 -21.16
N ASN A 316 -4.93 -8.81 -21.41
CA ASN A 316 -5.37 -7.86 -20.39
C ASN A 316 -6.86 -7.49 -20.49
N ARG A 317 -7.66 -8.38 -21.08
CA ARG A 317 -9.08 -8.15 -21.35
C ARG A 317 -9.93 -7.99 -20.07
N GLN A 318 -9.61 -8.75 -19.01
CA GLN A 318 -10.42 -8.80 -17.79
C GLN A 318 -9.88 -7.89 -16.69
N VAL A 319 -8.56 -7.72 -16.64
CA VAL A 319 -7.88 -6.98 -15.59
C VAL A 319 -6.88 -6.01 -16.19
N VAL A 320 -6.99 -4.73 -15.83
CA VAL A 320 -5.94 -3.72 -15.92
C VAL A 320 -5.89 -2.98 -14.60
N CYS A 321 -4.70 -2.96 -13.98
CA CYS A 321 -4.48 -2.51 -12.61
C CYS A 321 -3.07 -1.96 -12.41
N ASP A 322 -2.74 -1.56 -11.20
CA ASP A 322 -1.38 -1.27 -10.73
C ASP A 322 -0.61 -0.26 -11.60
N PRO A 323 -1.16 0.92 -11.91
CA PRO A 323 -0.45 1.87 -12.76
C PRO A 323 0.81 2.40 -12.07
N SER A 324 1.91 2.53 -12.82
CA SER A 324 3.14 3.21 -12.44
C SER A 324 3.46 4.27 -13.47
N VAL A 325 3.44 5.54 -13.07
CA VAL A 325 3.53 6.67 -13.99
C VAL A 325 4.91 7.32 -13.93
N MET A 326 5.47 7.62 -15.10
CA MET A 326 6.64 8.46 -15.25
C MET A 326 6.39 9.53 -16.31
N GLU A 327 6.32 10.80 -15.90
CA GLU A 327 6.25 11.94 -16.81
C GLU A 327 7.64 12.29 -17.32
N ARG A 328 7.76 12.48 -18.64
CA ARG A 328 8.99 12.95 -19.29
C ARG A 328 8.67 13.63 -20.62
N GLY A 329 9.16 14.84 -20.78
CA GLY A 329 9.03 15.57 -22.05
C GLY A 329 7.58 15.89 -22.43
N GLY A 330 6.70 16.11 -21.46
CA GLY A 330 5.29 16.44 -21.67
C GLY A 330 4.39 15.23 -21.92
N GLN A 331 4.95 14.02 -21.93
CA GLN A 331 4.18 12.76 -22.01
C GLN A 331 4.33 11.96 -20.72
N ALA A 332 3.34 11.15 -20.38
CA ALA A 332 3.44 10.22 -19.28
C ALA A 332 3.44 8.77 -19.80
N ARG A 333 4.51 8.02 -19.50
CA ARG A 333 4.54 6.58 -19.68
C ARG A 333 3.91 5.92 -18.47
N VAL A 334 3.06 4.93 -18.73
CA VAL A 334 2.32 4.19 -17.69
C VAL A 334 2.56 2.70 -17.88
N TRP A 335 3.37 2.11 -17.01
CA TRP A 335 3.44 0.66 -16.88
C TRP A 335 2.28 0.21 -16.01
N TYR A 336 1.66 -0.91 -16.33
CA TYR A 336 0.47 -1.39 -15.63
C TYR A 336 0.42 -2.91 -15.58
N GLY A 337 -0.23 -3.45 -14.57
CA GLY A 337 -0.58 -4.84 -14.47
C GLY A 337 -1.80 -5.18 -15.34
N GLY A 338 -1.79 -6.33 -15.99
CA GLY A 338 -2.93 -6.81 -16.76
C GLY A 338 -3.06 -8.32 -16.70
N GLY A 339 -4.29 -8.82 -16.89
CA GLY A 339 -4.59 -10.25 -16.87
C GLY A 339 -5.90 -10.59 -17.58
N ASP A 340 -6.11 -11.88 -17.88
CA ASP A 340 -7.30 -12.35 -18.60
C ASP A 340 -8.26 -13.16 -17.72
N VAL A 341 -7.97 -13.29 -16.43
CA VAL A 341 -8.83 -13.99 -15.46
C VAL A 341 -9.31 -13.03 -14.38
N PRO A 342 -10.62 -12.75 -14.26
CA PRO A 342 -11.16 -11.85 -13.25
C PRO A 342 -11.24 -12.57 -11.90
N ARG A 343 -10.26 -12.33 -11.03
CA ARG A 343 -10.20 -12.84 -9.65
C ARG A 343 -9.83 -11.72 -8.69
N PRO A 344 -10.14 -11.85 -7.40
CA PRO A 344 -9.94 -10.77 -6.44
C PRO A 344 -8.49 -10.28 -6.33
N ASP A 345 -7.55 -11.17 -6.17
CA ASP A 345 -6.21 -10.77 -5.77
C ASP A 345 -5.07 -11.39 -6.60
N GLU A 346 -5.22 -12.65 -7.01
CA GLU A 346 -4.13 -13.44 -7.60
C GLU A 346 -4.65 -14.46 -8.61
N ARG A 347 -3.74 -15.09 -9.38
CA ARG A 347 -4.05 -16.07 -10.43
C ARG A 347 -4.91 -15.46 -11.54
N ILE A 348 -4.58 -14.24 -11.89
CA ILE A 348 -5.25 -13.46 -12.94
C ILE A 348 -4.55 -13.58 -14.29
N ASP A 349 -3.51 -14.43 -14.38
CA ASP A 349 -2.59 -14.52 -15.50
C ASP A 349 -1.78 -13.24 -15.71
N GLY A 350 -1.36 -12.63 -14.58
CA GLY A 350 -0.80 -11.30 -14.50
C GLY A 350 0.49 -11.12 -15.30
N GLN A 351 0.55 -10.03 -16.07
CA GLN A 351 1.71 -9.58 -16.83
C GLN A 351 1.76 -8.04 -16.83
N ILE A 352 2.89 -7.44 -17.22
CA ILE A 352 3.04 -5.99 -17.23
C ILE A 352 3.08 -5.46 -18.65
N GLY A 353 2.23 -4.47 -18.94
CA GLY A 353 2.17 -3.74 -20.20
C GLY A 353 2.57 -2.27 -20.07
N LEU A 354 2.42 -1.53 -21.15
CA LEU A 354 2.74 -0.10 -21.26
C LEU A 354 1.70 0.62 -22.11
N PHE A 355 1.25 1.78 -21.65
CA PHE A 355 0.66 2.79 -22.52
C PHE A 355 1.30 4.17 -22.26
N THR A 356 1.14 5.07 -23.21
CA THR A 356 1.60 6.45 -23.14
C THR A 356 0.40 7.40 -23.16
N LEU A 357 0.46 8.42 -22.31
CA LEU A 357 -0.49 9.52 -22.26
C LEU A 357 0.16 10.76 -22.90
N THR A 358 -0.51 11.31 -23.91
CA THR A 358 -0.12 12.57 -24.53
C THR A 358 -1.20 13.61 -24.23
N PRO A 359 -0.85 14.76 -23.62
CA PRO A 359 -1.84 15.79 -23.35
C PRO A 359 -2.24 16.52 -24.63
N GLU A 360 -3.51 16.73 -24.81
CA GLU A 360 -4.09 17.57 -25.86
C GLU A 360 -4.83 18.74 -25.23
N ALA A 361 -4.75 19.94 -25.86
CA ALA A 361 -5.57 21.05 -25.40
C ALA A 361 -7.06 20.67 -25.54
N ALA A 362 -7.85 20.86 -24.51
CA ALA A 362 -9.29 20.70 -24.60
C ALA A 362 -9.83 21.70 -25.63
N ARG A 363 -10.60 21.22 -26.56
CA ARG A 363 -11.25 22.04 -27.63
C ARG A 363 -12.43 22.81 -27.08
#